data_6b76e9adbd6203ce36a07d9b7d59050a
#
_entry.id   6b76e9adbd6203ce36a07d9b7d59050a
#
_cell.length_a   1.000
_cell.length_b   1.000
_cell.length_c   1.000
_cell.angle_alpha   90.00
_cell.angle_beta   90.00
_cell.angle_gamma   90.00
#
_symmetry.space_group_name_H-M   'P 1'
#
loop_
_entity.id
_entity.type
_entity.pdbx_description
1 polymer ?
#
loop_
_entity_poly.entity_id
_entity_poly.type
_entity_poly.pdbx_seq_one_letter_code
_entity_poly.pdbx_strand_id
1 'polypeptide(L)'
;KKMRKIILTLIFSCLFVANSVAKESLTILNAGSKTGSFAMQMTAVSKDLQKYYNIDLKIPGDYCTAVQMLKSIKGPVLMPWANDFEAVGRDGSGCATFEVKPEQVVRYDSTVMCLCSMKHDADSLMKNKHTVGHTTPVKPFSRAVLALEKSFGAKVKPIAYDGSGATKTGLYNGEIDYALVSIKHGRDIIKNGGSCFYEYSANKDSELVALATMDPSNSLLIAGYDAVWLALNMTDKEVATLRARIKEVHMDSSSAMFEYTQGGKVLNVMWDLTSSQITNQWETSVKNLQE
;
A
#
# COMPACT_ATOMS: atom_id res chain seq x y z
N LYS A 1 9.68 54.34 39.40
CA LYS A 1 9.59 54.11 37.93
C LYS A 1 10.40 52.89 37.46
N LYS A 2 11.58 52.55 38.04
CA LYS A 2 12.40 51.39 37.64
C LYS A 2 11.72 50.04 37.99
N MET A 3 11.10 49.90 39.16
CA MET A 3 10.41 48.65 39.56
C MET A 3 9.21 48.29 38.69
N ARG A 4 8.40 49.25 38.24
CA ARG A 4 7.28 49.01 37.32
C ARG A 4 7.69 48.46 35.95
N LYS A 5 8.87 48.86 35.44
CA LYS A 5 9.40 48.33 34.17
C LYS A 5 9.87 46.86 34.27
N ILE A 6 10.43 46.45 35.41
CA ILE A 6 10.89 45.10 35.64
C ILE A 6 9.70 44.14 35.76
N ILE A 7 8.61 44.53 36.43
CA ILE A 7 7.41 43.70 36.55
C ILE A 7 6.70 43.54 35.18
N LEU A 8 6.64 44.56 34.35
CA LEU A 8 6.06 44.46 33.01
C LEU A 8 6.90 43.53 32.09
N THR A 9 8.20 43.53 32.21
CA THR A 9 9.08 42.68 31.41
C THR A 9 8.96 41.21 31.83
N LEU A 10 8.79 40.91 33.11
CA LEU A 10 8.56 39.58 33.65
C LEU A 10 7.17 39.02 33.24
N ILE A 11 6.13 39.85 33.27
CA ILE A 11 4.79 39.44 32.84
C ILE A 11 4.75 39.18 31.33
N PHE A 12 5.46 39.95 30.51
CA PHE A 12 5.56 39.71 29.06
C PHE A 12 6.39 38.47 28.71
N SER A 13 7.41 38.11 29.52
CA SER A 13 8.19 36.90 29.33
C SER A 13 7.40 35.62 29.67
N CYS A 14 6.45 35.71 30.63
CA CYS A 14 5.58 34.58 30.96
C CYS A 14 4.43 34.37 29.98
N LEU A 15 4.08 35.37 29.17
CA LEU A 15 3.06 35.25 28.11
C LEU A 15 3.60 34.63 26.81
N PHE A 16 4.93 34.52 26.64
CA PHE A 16 5.61 33.83 25.55
C PHE A 16 6.09 32.42 25.88
N VAL A 17 5.64 31.81 26.98
CA VAL A 17 5.62 30.36 27.08
C VAL A 17 4.57 29.90 26.08
N ALA A 18 4.98 29.91 24.80
CA ALA A 18 4.23 29.28 23.73
C ALA A 18 3.83 27.90 24.29
N ASN A 19 2.54 27.63 24.36
CA ASN A 19 2.03 26.30 24.56
C ASN A 19 2.62 25.43 23.44
N SER A 20 3.83 24.94 23.63
CA SER A 20 4.30 23.81 22.86
C SER A 20 3.45 22.63 23.34
N VAL A 21 2.25 22.53 22.78
CA VAL A 21 1.44 21.33 22.94
C VAL A 21 2.35 20.20 22.50
N ALA A 22 2.75 19.38 23.46
CA ALA A 22 3.60 18.22 23.15
C ALA A 22 2.87 17.42 22.08
N LYS A 23 3.57 17.17 20.97
CA LYS A 23 2.99 16.36 19.89
C LYS A 23 2.60 14.99 20.43
N GLU A 24 1.41 14.56 20.09
CA GLU A 24 0.95 13.21 20.40
C GLU A 24 1.85 12.17 19.74
N SER A 25 2.06 11.02 20.38
CA SER A 25 2.84 9.93 19.80
C SER A 25 1.95 9.12 18.85
N LEU A 26 2.50 8.76 17.70
CA LEU A 26 1.86 7.88 16.72
C LEU A 26 2.85 6.82 16.26
N THR A 27 2.53 5.55 16.48
CA THR A 27 3.27 4.45 15.87
C THR A 27 2.76 4.22 14.45
N ILE A 28 3.66 4.22 13.47
CA ILE A 28 3.36 3.77 12.11
C ILE A 28 3.96 2.38 11.95
N LEU A 29 3.10 1.37 11.82
CA LEU A 29 3.49 -0.04 11.76
C LEU A 29 3.29 -0.59 10.34
N ASN A 30 4.39 -0.80 9.62
CA ASN A 30 4.32 -1.38 8.27
C ASN A 30 4.01 -2.89 8.34
N ALA A 31 2.89 -3.32 7.77
CA ALA A 31 2.54 -4.74 7.68
C ALA A 31 3.14 -5.45 6.44
N GLY A 32 3.79 -4.74 5.54
CA GLY A 32 4.40 -5.31 4.34
C GLY A 32 5.90 -5.58 4.46
N SER A 33 6.50 -6.06 3.38
CA SER A 33 7.94 -6.27 3.27
C SER A 33 8.74 -4.97 3.40
N LYS A 34 10.01 -5.07 3.76
CA LYS A 34 10.91 -3.91 3.96
C LYS A 34 11.12 -3.09 2.69
N THR A 35 11.05 -3.71 1.52
CA THR A 35 11.28 -3.09 0.21
C THR A 35 10.00 -2.94 -0.61
N GLY A 36 8.86 -3.30 -0.04
CA GLY A 36 7.55 -3.25 -0.68
C GLY A 36 6.96 -1.84 -0.74
N SER A 37 5.87 -1.71 -1.50
CA SER A 37 5.15 -0.45 -1.67
C SER A 37 4.66 0.14 -0.34
N PHE A 38 4.24 -0.69 0.61
CA PHE A 38 3.83 -0.21 1.94
C PHE A 38 4.97 0.44 2.72
N ALA A 39 6.16 -0.17 2.73
CA ALA A 39 7.30 0.42 3.42
C ALA A 39 7.64 1.80 2.86
N MET A 40 7.57 1.96 1.54
CA MET A 40 7.79 3.25 0.87
C MET A 40 6.70 4.27 1.23
N GLN A 41 5.41 3.86 1.22
CA GLN A 41 4.29 4.71 1.61
C GLN A 41 4.38 5.12 3.09
N MET A 42 4.65 4.16 3.99
CA MET A 42 4.76 4.44 5.42
C MET A 42 5.95 5.35 5.72
N THR A 43 7.05 5.21 4.99
CA THR A 43 8.19 6.14 5.09
C THR A 43 7.82 7.55 4.62
N ALA A 44 7.12 7.68 3.49
CA ALA A 44 6.70 8.98 2.97
C ALA A 44 5.73 9.67 3.94
N VAL A 45 4.65 8.99 4.34
CA VAL A 45 3.66 9.56 5.24
C VAL A 45 4.24 9.87 6.63
N SER A 46 5.21 9.09 7.11
CA SER A 46 5.87 9.36 8.38
C SER A 46 6.59 10.70 8.38
N LYS A 47 7.31 11.03 7.30
CA LYS A 47 7.96 12.34 7.15
C LYS A 47 6.95 13.48 7.20
N ASP A 48 5.84 13.35 6.49
CA ASP A 48 4.84 14.41 6.40
C ASP A 48 4.05 14.57 7.71
N LEU A 49 3.75 13.48 8.40
CA LEU A 49 3.02 13.50 9.67
C LEU A 49 3.86 13.96 10.86
N GLN A 50 5.21 14.03 10.75
CA GLN A 50 6.07 14.58 11.80
C GLN A 50 5.72 16.02 12.19
N LYS A 51 5.07 16.78 11.30
CA LYS A 51 4.58 18.12 11.64
C LYS A 51 3.49 18.11 12.73
N TYR A 52 2.75 17.00 12.88
CA TYR A 52 1.64 16.84 13.83
C TYR A 52 1.93 15.89 14.98
N TYR A 53 2.79 14.86 14.76
CA TYR A 53 3.01 13.77 15.69
C TYR A 53 4.49 13.52 15.97
N ASN A 54 4.78 12.94 17.13
CA ASN A 54 6.03 12.23 17.36
C ASN A 54 5.89 10.82 16.76
N ILE A 55 6.56 10.58 15.64
CA ILE A 55 6.40 9.34 14.87
C ILE A 55 7.41 8.28 15.32
N ASP A 56 6.89 7.08 15.63
CA ASP A 56 7.66 5.84 15.79
C ASP A 56 7.36 4.92 14.60
N LEU A 57 8.24 4.94 13.58
CA LEU A 57 8.09 4.11 12.37
C LEU A 57 8.72 2.72 12.59
N LYS A 58 7.90 1.68 12.49
CA LYS A 58 8.29 0.27 12.62
C LYS A 58 8.09 -0.47 11.30
N ILE A 59 9.15 -1.12 10.81
CA ILE A 59 9.14 -1.91 9.57
C ILE A 59 9.64 -3.33 9.87
N PRO A 60 8.80 -4.22 10.43
CA PRO A 60 9.19 -5.57 10.84
C PRO A 60 9.61 -6.47 9.67
N GLY A 61 9.10 -6.23 8.47
CA GLY A 61 9.47 -6.95 7.27
C GLY A 61 8.42 -7.93 6.74
N ASP A 62 7.47 -8.33 7.56
CA ASP A 62 6.34 -9.16 7.17
C ASP A 62 5.10 -8.87 8.03
N TYR A 63 3.91 -9.26 7.52
CA TYR A 63 2.64 -8.96 8.19
C TYR A 63 2.42 -9.80 9.46
N CYS A 64 3.00 -10.99 9.55
CA CYS A 64 2.89 -11.84 10.72
C CYS A 64 3.58 -11.21 11.94
N THR A 65 4.81 -10.75 11.71
CA THR A 65 5.59 -10.02 12.73
C THR A 65 4.90 -8.71 13.10
N ALA A 66 4.32 -7.98 12.12
CA ALA A 66 3.58 -6.76 12.38
C ALA A 66 2.37 -6.99 13.31
N VAL A 67 1.56 -8.03 13.04
CA VAL A 67 0.41 -8.38 13.89
C VAL A 67 0.84 -8.81 15.30
N GLN A 68 1.96 -9.53 15.43
CA GLN A 68 2.51 -9.86 16.74
C GLN A 68 2.98 -8.61 17.49
N MET A 69 3.69 -7.70 16.83
CA MET A 69 4.12 -6.43 17.43
C MET A 69 2.94 -5.57 17.86
N LEU A 70 1.87 -5.53 17.05
CA LEU A 70 0.66 -4.76 17.37
C LEU A 70 0.10 -5.10 18.76
N LYS A 71 0.15 -6.38 19.17
CA LYS A 71 -0.35 -6.84 20.49
C LYS A 71 0.39 -6.18 21.66
N SER A 72 1.62 -5.72 21.45
CA SER A 72 2.44 -5.08 22.49
C SER A 72 2.32 -3.54 22.48
N ILE A 73 1.77 -2.93 21.43
CA ILE A 73 1.65 -1.49 21.30
C ILE A 73 0.34 -1.03 21.95
N LYS A 74 0.45 -0.18 22.98
CA LYS A 74 -0.71 0.33 23.71
C LYS A 74 -1.22 1.69 23.21
N GLY A 75 -0.38 2.45 22.53
CA GLY A 75 -0.71 3.78 22.02
C GLY A 75 -1.32 3.74 20.62
N PRO A 76 -1.64 4.92 20.06
CA PRO A 76 -2.16 5.08 18.70
C PRO A 76 -1.29 4.41 17.64
N VAL A 77 -1.91 3.67 16.73
CA VAL A 77 -1.20 2.97 15.63
C VAL A 77 -1.88 3.28 14.30
N LEU A 78 -1.07 3.60 13.29
CA LEU A 78 -1.45 3.61 11.90
C LEU A 78 -0.83 2.38 11.21
N MET A 79 -1.65 1.48 10.66
CA MET A 79 -1.19 0.24 10.03
C MET A 79 -1.88 0.03 8.67
N PRO A 80 -1.15 -0.12 7.57
CA PRO A 80 -1.73 -0.58 6.30
C PRO A 80 -2.03 -2.08 6.38
N TRP A 81 -3.18 -2.49 5.88
CA TRP A 81 -3.59 -3.89 5.78
C TRP A 81 -4.09 -4.17 4.37
N ALA A 82 -3.57 -5.20 3.75
CA ALA A 82 -3.86 -5.54 2.36
C ALA A 82 -4.84 -6.71 2.23
N ASN A 83 -5.57 -6.73 1.12
CA ASN A 83 -6.52 -7.78 0.81
C ASN A 83 -5.88 -9.17 0.66
N ASP A 84 -4.64 -9.26 0.20
CA ASP A 84 -3.91 -10.52 0.09
C ASP A 84 -3.53 -11.10 1.46
N PHE A 85 -3.16 -10.27 2.44
CA PHE A 85 -2.91 -10.72 3.82
C PHE A 85 -4.17 -11.30 4.44
N GLU A 86 -5.30 -10.64 4.22
CA GLU A 86 -6.59 -11.10 4.71
C GLU A 86 -7.04 -12.38 4.00
N ALA A 87 -6.89 -12.46 2.68
CA ALA A 87 -7.28 -13.62 1.89
C ALA A 87 -6.55 -14.90 2.33
N VAL A 88 -5.22 -14.82 2.53
CA VAL A 88 -4.44 -15.98 3.01
C VAL A 88 -4.69 -16.29 4.49
N GLY A 89 -5.00 -15.28 5.29
CA GLY A 89 -5.42 -15.52 6.67
C GLY A 89 -6.73 -16.30 6.74
N ARG A 90 -7.71 -15.94 5.92
CA ARG A 90 -9.03 -16.58 5.86
C ARG A 90 -8.97 -18.00 5.29
N ASP A 91 -8.08 -18.29 4.34
CA ASP A 91 -7.90 -19.65 3.78
C ASP A 91 -7.02 -20.55 4.67
N GLY A 92 -6.52 -20.04 5.79
CA GLY A 92 -5.69 -20.78 6.75
C GLY A 92 -4.24 -20.99 6.31
N SER A 93 -3.81 -20.41 5.20
CA SER A 93 -2.41 -20.47 4.75
C SER A 93 -1.54 -19.33 5.27
N GLY A 94 -2.18 -18.30 5.84
CA GLY A 94 -1.52 -17.17 6.48
C GLY A 94 -1.42 -17.30 8.00
N CYS A 95 -0.74 -16.35 8.61
CA CYS A 95 -0.49 -16.34 10.07
C CYS A 95 -1.56 -15.59 10.88
N ALA A 96 -2.37 -14.76 10.24
CA ALA A 96 -3.37 -13.94 10.90
C ALA A 96 -4.43 -13.43 9.92
N THR A 97 -5.64 -13.24 10.45
CA THR A 97 -6.67 -12.37 9.89
C THR A 97 -6.75 -11.10 10.72
N PHE A 98 -7.30 -10.04 10.13
CA PHE A 98 -7.56 -8.81 10.84
C PHE A 98 -8.97 -8.31 10.50
N GLU A 99 -9.83 -8.20 11.51
CA GLU A 99 -11.16 -7.64 11.31
C GLU A 99 -11.08 -6.15 10.95
N VAL A 100 -11.33 -5.84 9.69
CA VAL A 100 -11.36 -4.45 9.22
C VAL A 100 -12.69 -3.81 9.61
N LYS A 101 -12.64 -2.89 10.56
CA LYS A 101 -13.78 -2.10 11.00
C LYS A 101 -13.81 -0.78 10.22
N PRO A 102 -14.90 -0.46 9.49
CA PRO A 102 -14.96 0.73 8.64
C PRO A 102 -14.68 2.05 9.37
N GLU A 103 -15.07 2.15 10.64
CA GLU A 103 -14.81 3.31 11.49
C GLU A 103 -13.33 3.55 11.77
N GLN A 104 -12.50 2.50 11.68
CA GLN A 104 -11.05 2.58 11.86
C GLN A 104 -10.29 2.88 10.55
N VAL A 105 -10.96 2.83 9.41
CA VAL A 105 -10.33 3.06 8.10
C VAL A 105 -10.12 4.56 7.89
N VAL A 106 -8.87 5.00 7.87
CA VAL A 106 -8.51 6.39 7.57
C VAL A 106 -8.22 6.63 6.10
N ARG A 107 -7.94 5.54 5.36
CA ARG A 107 -7.70 5.59 3.92
C ARG A 107 -7.99 4.22 3.32
N TYR A 108 -8.65 4.21 2.17
CA TYR A 108 -8.79 3.05 1.29
C TYR A 108 -8.07 3.35 -0.03
N ASP A 109 -7.20 2.47 -0.48
CA ASP A 109 -6.55 2.62 -1.77
C ASP A 109 -6.53 1.31 -2.55
N SER A 110 -6.49 1.45 -3.87
CA SER A 110 -6.29 0.36 -4.81
C SER A 110 -5.05 0.64 -5.65
N THR A 111 -4.14 -0.32 -5.66
CA THR A 111 -2.93 -0.27 -6.47
C THR A 111 -3.07 -1.22 -7.64
N VAL A 112 -2.91 -0.71 -8.85
CA VAL A 112 -2.84 -1.53 -10.04
C VAL A 112 -1.55 -2.34 -10.02
N MET A 113 -1.68 -3.65 -10.30
CA MET A 113 -0.54 -4.52 -10.57
C MET A 113 -0.34 -4.62 -12.07
N CYS A 114 0.91 -4.52 -12.51
CA CYS A 114 1.24 -4.62 -13.92
C CYS A 114 2.27 -5.71 -14.20
N LEU A 115 2.19 -6.28 -15.40
CA LEU A 115 3.12 -7.28 -15.90
C LEU A 115 4.14 -6.63 -16.82
N CYS A 116 5.41 -6.72 -16.44
CA CYS A 116 6.51 -6.02 -17.09
C CYS A 116 7.66 -6.97 -17.43
N SER A 117 8.45 -6.62 -18.45
CA SER A 117 9.68 -7.32 -18.82
C SER A 117 10.78 -6.34 -19.25
N MET A 118 12.05 -6.78 -19.13
CA MET A 118 13.21 -6.06 -19.69
C MET A 118 13.57 -6.49 -21.09
N LYS A 119 13.13 -7.67 -21.54
CA LYS A 119 13.62 -8.30 -22.78
C LYS A 119 12.52 -8.83 -23.69
N HIS A 120 11.37 -9.15 -23.15
CA HIS A 120 10.30 -9.85 -23.85
C HIS A 120 9.11 -8.94 -24.04
N ASP A 121 8.34 -9.17 -25.08
CA ASP A 121 7.09 -8.47 -25.39
C ASP A 121 5.85 -9.28 -24.94
N ALA A 122 4.68 -8.69 -25.09
CA ALA A 122 3.40 -9.31 -24.75
C ALA A 122 3.14 -10.60 -25.56
N ASP A 123 3.55 -10.62 -26.82
CA ASP A 123 3.38 -11.73 -27.74
C ASP A 123 4.22 -12.95 -27.31
N SER A 124 5.44 -12.71 -26.86
CA SER A 124 6.33 -13.76 -26.35
C SER A 124 5.75 -14.45 -25.13
N LEU A 125 5.11 -13.69 -24.19
CA LEU A 125 4.44 -14.25 -23.02
C LEU A 125 3.42 -15.33 -23.40
N MET A 126 2.67 -15.12 -24.45
CA MET A 126 1.59 -16.00 -24.88
C MET A 126 2.08 -17.21 -25.67
N LYS A 127 3.25 -17.13 -26.32
CA LYS A 127 3.76 -18.16 -27.23
C LYS A 127 4.81 -19.07 -26.63
N ASN A 128 5.60 -18.56 -25.69
CA ASN A 128 6.76 -19.25 -25.13
C ASN A 128 6.57 -19.61 -23.66
N LYS A 129 7.48 -20.46 -23.13
CA LYS A 129 7.53 -20.76 -21.71
C LYS A 129 8.37 -19.71 -21.00
N HIS A 130 7.80 -19.09 -19.95
CA HIS A 130 8.44 -18.03 -19.20
C HIS A 130 8.32 -18.20 -17.67
N THR A 131 9.29 -17.62 -16.98
CA THR A 131 9.22 -17.38 -15.53
C THR A 131 8.57 -16.04 -15.27
N VAL A 132 7.61 -16.00 -14.34
CA VAL A 132 6.93 -14.77 -13.92
C VAL A 132 7.10 -14.60 -12.41
N GLY A 133 7.87 -13.60 -12.03
CA GLY A 133 8.02 -13.22 -10.63
C GLY A 133 6.78 -12.48 -10.10
N HIS A 134 6.42 -12.72 -8.85
CA HIS A 134 5.31 -12.03 -8.19
C HIS A 134 5.66 -11.60 -6.77
N THR A 135 4.87 -10.67 -6.20
CA THR A 135 5.28 -9.82 -5.09
C THR A 135 5.21 -10.44 -3.71
N THR A 136 4.62 -11.59 -3.53
CA THR A 136 4.53 -12.23 -2.21
C THR A 136 4.60 -13.74 -2.34
N PRO A 137 5.14 -14.44 -1.33
CA PRO A 137 5.15 -15.91 -1.31
C PRO A 137 3.76 -16.51 -1.08
N VAL A 138 2.71 -15.68 -1.00
CA VAL A 138 1.35 -16.12 -0.71
C VAL A 138 0.57 -16.44 -1.98
N LYS A 139 -0.32 -17.42 -1.86
CA LYS A 139 -1.07 -18.04 -2.95
C LYS A 139 -1.81 -17.11 -3.94
N PRO A 140 -2.44 -15.97 -3.54
CA PRO A 140 -3.23 -15.16 -4.46
C PRO A 140 -2.45 -14.69 -5.69
N PHE A 141 -1.25 -14.15 -5.52
CA PHE A 141 -0.46 -13.67 -6.66
C PHE A 141 0.11 -14.80 -7.53
N SER A 142 0.45 -15.93 -6.92
CA SER A 142 0.80 -17.13 -7.67
C SER A 142 -0.39 -17.59 -8.54
N ARG A 143 -1.61 -17.59 -8.00
CA ARG A 143 -2.84 -17.90 -8.75
C ARG A 143 -3.10 -16.89 -9.85
N ALA A 144 -2.92 -15.58 -9.58
CA ALA A 144 -3.06 -14.53 -10.59
C ALA A 144 -2.10 -14.75 -11.77
N VAL A 145 -0.86 -15.17 -11.52
CA VAL A 145 0.09 -15.56 -12.59
C VAL A 145 -0.42 -16.79 -13.34
N LEU A 146 -0.88 -17.83 -12.65
CA LEU A 146 -1.44 -19.04 -13.28
C LEU A 146 -2.76 -18.78 -14.03
N ALA A 147 -3.48 -17.72 -13.69
CA ALA A 147 -4.65 -17.29 -14.44
C ALA A 147 -4.34 -16.93 -15.90
N LEU A 148 -3.10 -16.48 -16.20
CA LEU A 148 -2.63 -16.26 -17.58
C LEU A 148 -2.61 -17.56 -18.39
N GLU A 149 -2.24 -18.66 -17.75
CA GLU A 149 -2.28 -19.98 -18.41
C GLU A 149 -3.72 -20.42 -18.68
N LYS A 150 -4.60 -20.29 -17.69
CA LYS A 150 -6.00 -20.70 -17.80
C LYS A 150 -6.78 -19.88 -18.84
N SER A 151 -6.62 -18.55 -18.83
CA SER A 151 -7.40 -17.64 -19.70
C SER A 151 -6.82 -17.49 -21.10
N PHE A 152 -5.49 -17.55 -21.23
CA PHE A 152 -4.82 -17.19 -22.49
C PHE A 152 -3.91 -18.29 -23.03
N GLY A 153 -3.78 -19.44 -22.33
CA GLY A 153 -2.89 -20.53 -22.73
C GLY A 153 -1.39 -20.23 -22.59
N ALA A 154 -1.04 -19.15 -21.85
CA ALA A 154 0.34 -18.80 -21.58
C ALA A 154 1.04 -19.91 -20.78
N LYS A 155 2.31 -20.23 -21.12
CA LYS A 155 3.09 -21.24 -20.38
C LYS A 155 3.97 -20.55 -19.35
N VAL A 156 3.44 -20.34 -18.15
CA VAL A 156 4.10 -19.55 -17.10
C VAL A 156 4.49 -20.40 -15.90
N LYS A 157 5.65 -20.08 -15.31
CA LYS A 157 6.11 -20.61 -14.04
C LYS A 157 6.18 -19.45 -13.03
N PRO A 158 5.32 -19.41 -12.01
CA PRO A 158 5.37 -18.39 -10.99
C PRO A 158 6.60 -18.57 -10.07
N ILE A 159 7.27 -17.46 -9.75
CA ILE A 159 8.39 -17.37 -8.81
C ILE A 159 8.07 -16.31 -7.77
N ALA A 160 8.01 -16.71 -6.50
CA ALA A 160 7.69 -15.81 -5.39
C ALA A 160 8.91 -15.01 -4.92
N TYR A 161 8.71 -13.72 -4.68
CA TYR A 161 9.68 -12.79 -4.10
C TYR A 161 9.10 -12.07 -2.88
N ASP A 162 9.95 -11.54 -2.02
CA ASP A 162 9.54 -10.74 -0.87
C ASP A 162 9.24 -9.29 -1.30
N GLY A 163 8.08 -9.08 -1.91
CA GLY A 163 7.57 -7.78 -2.34
C GLY A 163 8.03 -7.31 -3.71
N SER A 164 7.35 -6.29 -4.25
CA SER A 164 7.58 -5.75 -5.60
C SER A 164 9.01 -5.25 -5.83
N GLY A 165 9.68 -4.76 -4.79
CA GLY A 165 11.08 -4.32 -4.90
C GLY A 165 12.02 -5.48 -5.22
N ALA A 166 11.89 -6.60 -4.49
CA ALA A 166 12.67 -7.82 -4.74
C ALA A 166 12.32 -8.45 -6.10
N THR A 167 11.04 -8.49 -6.47
CA THR A 167 10.60 -8.97 -7.79
C THR A 167 11.24 -8.15 -8.93
N LYS A 168 11.25 -6.81 -8.80
CA LYS A 168 11.91 -5.92 -9.76
C LYS A 168 13.40 -6.20 -9.86
N THR A 169 14.07 -6.42 -8.73
CA THR A 169 15.51 -6.76 -8.70
C THR A 169 15.77 -8.08 -9.41
N GLY A 170 14.98 -9.12 -9.17
CA GLY A 170 15.06 -10.41 -9.88
C GLY A 170 14.91 -10.26 -11.40
N LEU A 171 14.00 -9.35 -11.83
CA LEU A 171 13.84 -9.02 -13.25
C LEU A 171 15.11 -8.36 -13.83
N TYR A 172 15.69 -7.39 -13.15
CA TYR A 172 16.92 -6.71 -13.60
C TYR A 172 18.12 -7.65 -13.66
N ASN A 173 18.21 -8.59 -12.72
CA ASN A 173 19.26 -9.61 -12.70
C ASN A 173 19.06 -10.71 -13.77
N GLY A 174 17.91 -10.76 -14.44
CA GLY A 174 17.57 -11.80 -15.41
C GLY A 174 17.23 -13.16 -14.78
N GLU A 175 16.88 -13.19 -13.50
CA GLU A 175 16.40 -14.39 -12.77
C GLU A 175 15.00 -14.81 -13.22
N ILE A 176 14.21 -13.85 -13.70
CA ILE A 176 12.86 -14.02 -14.22
C ILE A 176 12.68 -13.25 -15.53
N ASP A 177 11.77 -13.73 -16.38
CA ASP A 177 11.48 -13.14 -17.68
C ASP A 177 10.48 -11.99 -17.59
N TYR A 178 9.50 -12.13 -16.72
CA TYR A 178 8.45 -11.12 -16.44
C TYR A 178 8.29 -10.92 -14.93
N ALA A 179 7.87 -9.72 -14.56
CA ALA A 179 7.57 -9.35 -13.18
C ALA A 179 6.13 -8.84 -13.05
N LEU A 180 5.34 -9.43 -12.16
CA LEU A 180 4.08 -8.89 -11.67
C LEU A 180 4.39 -7.99 -10.48
N VAL A 181 4.30 -6.68 -10.68
CA VAL A 181 4.66 -5.65 -9.69
C VAL A 181 3.62 -4.54 -9.63
N SER A 182 3.62 -3.75 -8.55
CA SER A 182 2.79 -2.56 -8.49
C SER A 182 3.17 -1.56 -9.60
N ILE A 183 2.22 -0.77 -10.08
CA ILE A 183 2.42 0.23 -11.15
C ILE A 183 3.58 1.19 -10.84
N LYS A 184 3.85 1.50 -9.56
CA LYS A 184 5.00 2.30 -9.13
C LYS A 184 6.32 1.66 -9.58
N HIS A 185 6.49 0.36 -9.30
CA HIS A 185 7.68 -0.38 -9.73
C HIS A 185 7.68 -0.63 -11.24
N GLY A 186 6.51 -0.79 -11.85
CA GLY A 186 6.37 -0.86 -13.31
C GLY A 186 6.92 0.38 -14.01
N ARG A 187 6.61 1.58 -13.51
CA ARG A 187 7.17 2.83 -14.03
C ARG A 187 8.70 2.93 -13.88
N ASP A 188 9.24 2.41 -12.77
CA ASP A 188 10.69 2.31 -12.62
C ASP A 188 11.29 1.36 -13.67
N ILE A 189 10.63 0.24 -13.98
CA ILE A 189 11.06 -0.69 -15.03
C ILE A 189 11.06 0.01 -16.40
N ILE A 190 9.99 0.72 -16.74
CA ILE A 190 9.90 1.49 -18.00
C ILE A 190 11.02 2.54 -18.07
N LYS A 191 11.26 3.30 -16.99
CA LYS A 191 12.33 4.30 -16.91
C LYS A 191 13.72 3.71 -17.15
N ASN A 192 13.91 2.43 -16.81
CA ASN A 192 15.18 1.71 -16.98
C ASN A 192 15.21 0.86 -18.29
N GLY A 193 14.36 1.17 -19.26
CA GLY A 193 14.40 0.58 -20.60
C GLY A 193 13.59 -0.72 -20.78
N GLY A 194 12.81 -1.12 -19.76
CA GLY A 194 11.85 -2.21 -19.89
C GLY A 194 10.49 -1.74 -20.41
N SER A 195 9.55 -2.66 -20.49
CA SER A 195 8.17 -2.40 -20.93
C SER A 195 7.18 -3.08 -19.99
N CYS A 196 6.01 -2.46 -19.80
CA CYS A 196 4.86 -3.06 -19.13
C CYS A 196 3.71 -3.17 -20.13
N PHE A 197 2.98 -4.27 -20.12
CA PHE A 197 2.02 -4.61 -21.20
C PHE A 197 0.60 -4.73 -20.68
N TYR A 198 0.43 -5.39 -19.54
CA TYR A 198 -0.85 -5.75 -18.99
C TYR A 198 -1.00 -5.26 -17.55
N GLU A 199 -2.23 -5.00 -17.16
CA GLU A 199 -2.59 -4.72 -15.78
C GLU A 199 -3.68 -5.65 -15.27
N TYR A 200 -3.58 -5.97 -13.99
CA TYR A 200 -4.60 -6.67 -13.24
C TYR A 200 -5.52 -5.63 -12.59
N SER A 201 -6.54 -5.24 -13.31
CA SER A 201 -7.54 -4.30 -12.82
C SER A 201 -8.83 -4.40 -13.63
N ALA A 202 -9.92 -3.92 -13.05
CA ALA A 202 -11.18 -3.72 -13.76
C ALA A 202 -11.25 -2.36 -14.48
N ASN A 203 -10.23 -1.51 -14.31
CA ASN A 203 -10.25 -0.15 -14.82
C ASN A 203 -9.88 -0.10 -16.30
N LYS A 204 -10.73 0.56 -17.09
CA LYS A 204 -10.56 0.71 -18.55
C LYS A 204 -9.75 1.96 -18.95
N ASP A 205 -9.39 2.82 -17.99
CA ASP A 205 -8.79 4.13 -18.26
C ASP A 205 -7.26 4.14 -18.12
N SER A 206 -6.65 2.97 -18.13
CA SER A 206 -5.21 2.81 -18.03
C SER A 206 -4.53 2.84 -19.39
N GLU A 207 -3.26 3.24 -19.39
CA GLU A 207 -2.37 3.14 -20.56
C GLU A 207 -2.02 1.68 -20.91
N LEU A 208 -2.29 0.73 -19.98
CA LEU A 208 -2.04 -0.70 -20.17
C LEU A 208 -3.34 -1.44 -20.49
N VAL A 209 -3.20 -2.60 -21.12
CA VAL A 209 -4.35 -3.46 -21.40
C VAL A 209 -4.80 -4.16 -20.12
N ALA A 210 -6.03 -3.87 -19.67
CA ALA A 210 -6.60 -4.57 -18.51
C ALA A 210 -6.96 -6.02 -18.88
N LEU A 211 -6.32 -6.99 -18.25
CA LEU A 211 -6.53 -8.42 -18.51
C LEU A 211 -7.98 -8.84 -18.32
N ALA A 212 -8.68 -8.23 -17.37
CA ALA A 212 -10.11 -8.46 -17.15
C ALA A 212 -11.01 -8.09 -18.33
N THR A 213 -10.55 -7.23 -19.24
CA THR A 213 -11.30 -6.91 -20.47
C THR A 213 -11.16 -7.99 -21.53
N MET A 214 -10.10 -8.81 -21.45
CA MET A 214 -9.84 -9.93 -22.36
C MET A 214 -10.55 -11.21 -21.91
N ASP A 215 -10.64 -11.44 -20.60
CA ASP A 215 -11.42 -12.53 -20.00
C ASP A 215 -12.11 -12.05 -18.71
N PRO A 216 -13.30 -11.45 -18.81
CA PRO A 216 -14.04 -10.95 -17.64
C PRO A 216 -14.62 -12.04 -16.75
N SER A 217 -14.56 -13.31 -17.14
CA SER A 217 -15.02 -14.43 -16.34
C SER A 217 -14.04 -14.87 -15.27
N ASN A 218 -12.76 -14.45 -15.37
CA ASN A 218 -11.71 -14.83 -14.43
C ASN A 218 -11.44 -13.70 -13.43
N SER A 219 -11.98 -13.84 -12.21
CA SER A 219 -11.86 -12.88 -11.12
C SER A 219 -10.39 -12.56 -10.74
N LEU A 220 -9.47 -13.51 -10.91
CA LEU A 220 -8.05 -13.29 -10.61
C LEU A 220 -7.37 -12.30 -11.55
N LEU A 221 -7.93 -12.04 -12.72
CA LEU A 221 -7.43 -11.01 -13.65
C LEU A 221 -7.88 -9.58 -13.26
N ILE A 222 -8.84 -9.49 -12.34
CA ILE A 222 -9.35 -8.23 -11.77
C ILE A 222 -8.59 -7.89 -10.48
N ALA A 223 -7.88 -8.85 -9.91
CA ALA A 223 -7.29 -8.76 -8.58
C ALA A 223 -6.33 -7.58 -8.46
N GLY A 224 -6.90 -6.40 -8.23
CA GLY A 224 -6.18 -5.23 -7.75
C GLY A 224 -5.59 -5.50 -6.37
N TYR A 225 -4.55 -4.78 -6.04
CA TYR A 225 -3.98 -4.79 -4.71
C TYR A 225 -4.67 -3.70 -3.88
N ASP A 226 -5.71 -4.08 -3.17
CA ASP A 226 -6.45 -3.18 -2.31
C ASP A 226 -5.86 -3.15 -0.91
N ALA A 227 -5.85 -1.97 -0.33
CA ALA A 227 -5.36 -1.75 1.01
C ALA A 227 -6.23 -0.76 1.78
N VAL A 228 -6.37 -1.03 3.06
CA VAL A 228 -6.93 -0.10 4.04
C VAL A 228 -5.82 0.37 4.98
N TRP A 229 -5.85 1.64 5.35
CA TRP A 229 -5.01 2.16 6.41
C TRP A 229 -5.85 2.26 7.67
N LEU A 230 -5.45 1.52 8.68
CA LEU A 230 -6.20 1.34 9.92
C LEU A 230 -5.63 2.23 11.01
N ALA A 231 -6.48 3.02 11.64
CA ALA A 231 -6.20 3.74 12.87
C ALA A 231 -6.65 2.87 14.04
N LEU A 232 -5.69 2.32 14.79
CA LEU A 232 -5.93 1.38 15.86
C LEU A 232 -5.59 2.01 17.21
N ASN A 233 -6.26 1.58 18.26
CA ASN A 233 -6.11 2.14 19.63
C ASN A 233 -6.38 3.65 19.68
N MET A 234 -7.37 4.11 18.94
CA MET A 234 -7.77 5.52 18.83
C MET A 234 -9.27 5.67 19.08
N THR A 235 -9.65 6.81 19.61
CA THR A 235 -11.05 7.26 19.68
C THR A 235 -11.52 7.71 18.30
N ASP A 236 -12.83 7.76 18.06
CA ASP A 236 -13.42 8.23 16.79
C ASP A 236 -12.92 9.64 16.41
N LYS A 237 -12.74 10.52 17.39
CA LYS A 237 -12.20 11.87 17.18
C LYS A 237 -10.75 11.84 16.70
N GLU A 238 -9.92 10.99 17.27
CA GLU A 238 -8.53 10.82 16.84
C GLU A 238 -8.45 10.21 15.45
N VAL A 239 -9.28 9.22 15.14
CA VAL A 239 -9.41 8.63 13.79
C VAL A 239 -9.79 9.69 12.77
N ALA A 240 -10.83 10.50 13.06
CA ALA A 240 -11.26 11.58 12.17
C ALA A 240 -10.15 12.63 11.95
N THR A 241 -9.42 12.98 13.01
CA THR A 241 -8.29 13.90 12.94
C THR A 241 -7.15 13.34 12.10
N LEU A 242 -6.78 12.07 12.32
CA LEU A 242 -5.72 11.41 11.56
C LEU A 242 -6.10 11.30 10.07
N ARG A 243 -7.36 10.93 9.77
CA ARG A 243 -7.88 10.89 8.39
C ARG A 243 -7.74 12.25 7.69
N ALA A 244 -8.12 13.33 8.35
CA ALA A 244 -7.99 14.68 7.79
C ALA A 244 -6.53 15.04 7.51
N ARG A 245 -5.60 14.74 8.43
CA ARG A 245 -4.16 15.00 8.27
C ARG A 245 -3.52 14.16 7.16
N ILE A 246 -3.91 12.88 7.03
CA ILE A 246 -3.45 12.01 5.93
C ILE A 246 -3.95 12.55 4.59
N LYS A 247 -5.23 12.96 4.51
CA LYS A 247 -5.79 13.59 3.29
C LYS A 247 -5.06 14.87 2.94
N GLU A 248 -4.78 15.72 3.92
CA GLU A 248 -4.02 16.97 3.74
C GLU A 248 -2.63 16.70 3.14
N VAL A 249 -1.82 15.82 3.75
CA VAL A 249 -0.46 15.53 3.25
C VAL A 249 -0.49 14.83 1.90
N HIS A 250 -1.53 14.06 1.60
CA HIS A 250 -1.67 13.43 0.30
C HIS A 250 -1.95 14.45 -0.82
N MET A 251 -2.65 15.52 -0.51
CA MET A 251 -3.01 16.59 -1.47
C MET A 251 -1.97 17.72 -1.55
N ASP A 252 -1.05 17.79 -0.61
CA ASP A 252 0.00 18.80 -0.57
C ASP A 252 1.11 18.46 -1.56
N SER A 253 1.23 19.26 -2.63
CA SER A 253 2.23 19.05 -3.70
C SER A 253 3.69 19.11 -3.24
N SER A 254 3.97 19.62 -2.05
CA SER A 254 5.30 19.66 -1.43
C SER A 254 5.60 18.48 -0.53
N SER A 255 4.63 17.60 -0.28
CA SER A 255 4.77 16.45 0.63
C SER A 255 5.47 15.27 -0.02
N ALA A 256 6.16 14.46 0.80
CA ALA A 256 6.77 13.21 0.37
C ALA A 256 5.72 12.19 -0.10
N MET A 257 4.50 12.24 0.47
CA MET A 257 3.40 11.37 0.08
C MET A 257 2.85 11.73 -1.31
N PHE A 258 2.70 13.03 -1.63
CA PHE A 258 2.31 13.47 -2.96
C PHE A 258 3.36 13.08 -4.01
N GLU A 259 4.64 13.27 -3.72
CA GLU A 259 5.75 12.82 -4.57
C GLU A 259 5.68 11.32 -4.80
N TYR A 260 5.49 10.51 -3.74
CA TYR A 260 5.35 9.07 -3.85
C TYR A 260 4.20 8.68 -4.77
N THR A 261 3.02 9.27 -4.61
CA THR A 261 1.83 8.95 -5.41
C THR A 261 1.83 9.60 -6.79
N GLN A 262 2.80 10.47 -7.08
CA GLN A 262 2.88 11.25 -8.32
C GLN A 262 1.57 12.01 -8.60
N GLY A 263 1.03 12.66 -7.56
CA GLY A 263 -0.24 13.38 -7.67
C GLY A 263 -1.46 12.48 -7.90
N GLY A 264 -1.44 11.26 -7.35
CA GLY A 264 -2.55 10.31 -7.46
C GLY A 264 -2.45 9.34 -8.66
N LYS A 265 -1.39 9.43 -9.49
CA LYS A 265 -1.25 8.57 -10.69
C LYS A 265 -0.84 7.12 -10.41
N VAL A 266 -0.34 6.80 -9.21
CA VAL A 266 0.14 5.45 -8.81
C VAL A 266 -0.82 4.72 -7.88
N LEU A 267 -1.73 5.44 -7.26
CA LEU A 267 -2.72 4.90 -6.32
C LEU A 267 -4.07 5.55 -6.58
N ASN A 268 -5.10 4.73 -6.70
CA ASN A 268 -6.47 5.22 -6.64
C ASN A 268 -6.89 5.28 -5.17
N VAL A 269 -6.91 6.48 -4.59
CA VAL A 269 -7.29 6.70 -3.19
C VAL A 269 -8.73 7.14 -3.11
N MET A 270 -9.53 6.37 -2.37
CA MET A 270 -10.96 6.62 -2.17
C MET A 270 -11.17 7.23 -0.79
N TRP A 271 -11.43 8.55 -0.75
CA TRP A 271 -11.54 9.33 0.49
C TRP A 271 -12.95 9.37 1.09
N ASP A 272 -13.96 9.31 0.24
CA ASP A 272 -15.33 9.64 0.60
C ASP A 272 -16.25 8.41 0.59
N LEU A 273 -15.68 7.21 0.84
CA LEU A 273 -16.45 5.99 0.96
C LEU A 273 -17.24 5.96 2.27
N THR A 274 -18.50 5.58 2.19
CA THR A 274 -19.32 5.25 3.35
C THR A 274 -18.86 3.93 3.98
N SER A 275 -19.23 3.69 5.24
CA SER A 275 -18.88 2.45 5.94
C SER A 275 -19.35 1.20 5.17
N SER A 276 -20.56 1.23 4.59
CA SER A 276 -21.06 0.13 3.78
C SER A 276 -20.28 -0.09 2.48
N GLN A 277 -19.82 0.99 1.84
CA GLN A 277 -18.97 0.91 0.65
C GLN A 277 -17.59 0.33 0.98
N ILE A 278 -16.97 0.76 2.09
CA ILE A 278 -15.70 0.18 2.57
C ILE A 278 -15.86 -1.31 2.79
N THR A 279 -16.88 -1.73 3.56
CA THR A 279 -17.15 -3.16 3.83
C THR A 279 -17.34 -3.94 2.54
N ASN A 280 -18.22 -3.49 1.65
CA ASN A 280 -18.55 -4.22 0.42
C ASN A 280 -17.35 -4.33 -0.52
N GLN A 281 -16.58 -3.25 -0.71
CA GLN A 281 -15.39 -3.27 -1.55
C GLN A 281 -14.30 -4.17 -0.96
N TRP A 282 -14.09 -4.07 0.36
CA TRP A 282 -13.10 -4.90 1.05
C TRP A 282 -13.42 -6.38 0.92
N GLU A 283 -14.66 -6.80 1.27
CA GLU A 283 -15.07 -8.19 1.17
C GLU A 283 -15.01 -8.72 -0.27
N THR A 284 -15.40 -7.90 -1.25
CA THR A 284 -15.29 -8.26 -2.66
C THR A 284 -13.83 -8.45 -3.07
N SER A 285 -12.94 -7.55 -2.69
CA SER A 285 -11.53 -7.62 -3.08
C SER A 285 -10.82 -8.81 -2.43
N VAL A 286 -11.12 -9.13 -1.17
CA VAL A 286 -10.60 -10.31 -0.48
C VAL A 286 -11.11 -11.60 -1.12
N LYS A 287 -12.41 -11.67 -1.42
CA LYS A 287 -13.05 -12.83 -2.06
C LYS A 287 -12.44 -13.12 -3.43
N ASN A 288 -12.22 -12.09 -4.26
CA ASN A 288 -11.60 -12.24 -5.58
C ASN A 288 -10.21 -12.87 -5.54
N LEU A 289 -9.50 -12.75 -4.43
CA LEU A 289 -8.18 -13.39 -4.22
C LEU A 289 -8.28 -14.82 -3.68
N GLN A 290 -9.45 -15.24 -3.18
CA GLN A 290 -9.68 -16.59 -2.65
C GLN A 290 -10.19 -17.58 -3.70
N GLU A 291 -10.87 -17.10 -4.74
CA GLU A 291 -11.39 -17.88 -5.87
C GLU A 291 -10.28 -18.28 -6.88
#